data_ce4991fd469a76a292f956587d424fd9
#
_entry.id   ce4991fd469a76a292f956587d424fd9
#
_cell.length_a   1.000
_cell.length_b   1.000
_cell.length_c   1.000
_cell.angle_alpha   90.00
_cell.angle_beta   90.00
_cell.angle_gamma   90.00
#
_symmetry.space_group_name_H-M   'P 1'
#
loop_
_entity.id
_entity.type
_entity.pdbx_description
1 polymer ?
#
loop_
_entity_poly.entity_id
_entity_poly.type
_entity_poly.pdbx_seq_one_letter_code
_entity_poly.pdbx_strand_id
1 'polypeptide(L)'
;MKKDRTGERKLMNNGQWAEIIEYNDYHNIVIQFEDGTIVNKSSYLRFTEGKIENPNDMVYGKIGEERIMNNGLKAKIIEVYNYRNITVEFEDGYTIKNRTYSNFVRGTIKNPYAKKTFGIGYSGNYEDYNSKAHSVWIAMLGRCYKTTDKAYKNYGAIGVKVCEEWKCFANFQKWYNENIYEIENEKVHLDKDILVDGNNIYSPETCIFVPQRINKMFETKKSNLPRGVWQNRTKTKYCSAIRVYKNGKSEKVNLGTFDTIELAEKAYNNARSIVIRDMAEEYKDKIPKRLYDRLIEISNNLR
;
A
#
# COMPACT_ATOMS: atom_id res chain seq x y z
N MET A 1 -49.86 -26.59 23.84
CA MET A 1 -49.12 -25.31 24.00
C MET A 1 -47.67 -25.64 24.27
N LYS A 2 -46.74 -25.01 23.57
CA LYS A 2 -45.32 -25.10 23.97
C LYS A 2 -45.17 -24.40 25.33
N LYS A 3 -44.57 -25.09 26.31
CA LYS A 3 -44.35 -24.50 27.64
C LYS A 3 -43.21 -23.47 27.51
N ASP A 4 -43.53 -22.19 27.71
CA ASP A 4 -42.51 -21.16 27.86
C ASP A 4 -41.73 -21.40 29.16
N ARG A 5 -40.41 -21.27 29.08
CA ARG A 5 -39.49 -21.52 30.19
C ARG A 5 -38.63 -20.29 30.50
N THR A 6 -39.01 -19.15 29.97
CA THR A 6 -38.36 -17.89 30.30
C THR A 6 -38.45 -17.62 31.81
N GLY A 7 -37.37 -17.21 32.42
CA GLY A 7 -37.22 -17.00 33.86
C GLY A 7 -36.80 -18.26 34.66
N GLU A 8 -36.68 -19.45 34.02
CA GLU A 8 -36.10 -20.59 34.70
C GLU A 8 -34.63 -20.34 35.05
N ARG A 9 -34.27 -20.57 36.34
CA ARG A 9 -32.89 -20.42 36.83
C ARG A 9 -32.28 -21.77 37.18
N LYS A 10 -31.01 -21.94 36.93
CA LYS A 10 -30.28 -23.16 37.27
C LYS A 10 -28.80 -22.87 37.60
N LEU A 11 -28.30 -23.59 38.61
CA LEU A 11 -26.89 -23.64 38.90
C LEU A 11 -26.18 -24.50 37.84
N MET A 12 -25.24 -23.93 37.13
CA MET A 12 -24.41 -24.64 36.15
C MET A 12 -23.29 -25.44 36.82
N ASN A 13 -22.72 -26.42 36.13
CA ASN A 13 -21.69 -27.30 36.68
C ASN A 13 -20.39 -26.57 37.10
N ASN A 14 -20.18 -25.34 36.60
CA ASN A 14 -19.07 -24.45 36.99
C ASN A 14 -19.34 -23.63 38.24
N GLY A 15 -20.52 -23.83 38.91
CA GLY A 15 -20.88 -23.13 40.13
C GLY A 15 -21.56 -21.76 39.94
N GLN A 16 -21.87 -21.36 38.72
CA GLN A 16 -22.55 -20.10 38.40
C GLN A 16 -24.04 -20.30 38.15
N TRP A 17 -24.86 -19.35 38.62
CA TRP A 17 -26.27 -19.33 38.27
C TRP A 17 -26.47 -18.74 36.87
N ALA A 18 -27.39 -19.35 36.10
CA ALA A 18 -27.84 -18.86 34.81
C ALA A 18 -29.37 -18.88 34.73
N GLU A 19 -29.94 -17.92 33.99
CA GLU A 19 -31.36 -17.74 33.78
C GLU A 19 -31.67 -17.78 32.29
N ILE A 20 -32.80 -18.45 31.93
CA ILE A 20 -33.32 -18.38 30.55
C ILE A 20 -33.99 -17.03 30.37
N ILE A 21 -33.43 -16.17 29.57
CA ILE A 21 -33.99 -14.84 29.26
C ILE A 21 -34.84 -14.85 27.98
N GLU A 22 -34.70 -15.89 27.14
CA GLU A 22 -35.51 -16.09 25.96
C GLU A 22 -35.62 -17.59 25.65
N TYR A 23 -36.87 -18.08 25.49
CA TYR A 23 -37.15 -19.47 25.14
C TYR A 23 -37.89 -19.56 23.81
N ASN A 24 -37.17 -19.81 22.72
CA ASN A 24 -37.76 -19.97 21.40
C ASN A 24 -38.28 -21.41 21.18
N ASP A 25 -37.44 -22.39 21.49
CA ASP A 25 -37.80 -23.80 21.48
C ASP A 25 -36.77 -24.63 22.29
N TYR A 26 -36.92 -25.96 22.29
CA TYR A 26 -36.06 -26.89 23.03
C TYR A 26 -34.59 -26.84 22.59
N HIS A 27 -34.34 -26.46 21.34
CA HIS A 27 -32.98 -26.40 20.76
C HIS A 27 -32.43 -24.98 20.67
N ASN A 28 -33.22 -23.96 20.98
CA ASN A 28 -32.84 -22.56 20.82
C ASN A 28 -33.33 -21.72 22.00
N ILE A 29 -32.50 -21.58 23.01
CA ILE A 29 -32.71 -20.71 24.16
C ILE A 29 -31.60 -19.69 24.27
N VAL A 30 -31.86 -18.56 24.91
CA VAL A 30 -30.90 -17.55 25.32
C VAL A 30 -30.83 -17.54 26.83
N ILE A 31 -29.63 -17.63 27.38
CA ILE A 31 -29.42 -17.59 28.82
C ILE A 31 -28.53 -16.43 29.21
N GLN A 32 -28.69 -15.94 30.44
CA GLN A 32 -27.86 -14.93 31.07
C GLN A 32 -27.27 -15.47 32.37
N PHE A 33 -25.96 -15.32 32.55
CA PHE A 33 -25.27 -15.56 33.81
C PHE A 33 -25.37 -14.36 34.75
N GLU A 34 -25.07 -14.53 36.05
CA GLU A 34 -25.18 -13.47 37.07
C GLU A 34 -24.22 -12.29 36.80
N ASP A 35 -23.12 -12.53 36.12
CA ASP A 35 -22.20 -11.47 35.67
C ASP A 35 -22.69 -10.67 34.43
N GLY A 36 -23.92 -10.93 34.00
CA GLY A 36 -24.53 -10.31 32.83
C GLY A 36 -24.15 -10.95 31.49
N THR A 37 -23.32 -11.98 31.49
CA THR A 37 -22.90 -12.65 30.26
C THR A 37 -24.07 -13.39 29.61
N ILE A 38 -24.31 -13.11 28.33
CA ILE A 38 -25.38 -13.73 27.53
C ILE A 38 -24.78 -14.79 26.60
N VAL A 39 -25.37 -15.99 26.63
CA VAL A 39 -25.10 -17.09 25.71
C VAL A 39 -26.32 -17.34 24.83
N ASN A 40 -26.16 -17.08 23.53
CA ASN A 40 -27.20 -17.28 22.53
C ASN A 40 -27.16 -18.70 21.94
N LYS A 41 -28.30 -19.18 21.43
CA LYS A 41 -28.42 -20.44 20.66
C LYS A 41 -27.94 -21.67 21.43
N SER A 42 -28.29 -21.77 22.71
CA SER A 42 -28.06 -22.97 23.48
C SER A 42 -29.31 -23.86 23.47
N SER A 43 -29.20 -25.12 23.90
CA SER A 43 -30.34 -26.01 24.01
C SER A 43 -30.83 -26.12 25.45
N TYR A 44 -32.13 -26.34 25.62
CA TYR A 44 -32.75 -26.57 26.94
C TYR A 44 -32.16 -27.80 27.63
N LEU A 45 -31.77 -28.85 26.86
CA LEU A 45 -31.09 -30.03 27.41
C LEU A 45 -29.80 -29.66 28.13
N ARG A 46 -28.91 -28.89 27.44
CA ARG A 46 -27.66 -28.44 28.06
C ARG A 46 -27.87 -27.56 29.28
N PHE A 47 -28.93 -26.75 29.27
CA PHE A 47 -29.30 -25.94 30.42
C PHE A 47 -29.70 -26.83 31.60
N THR A 48 -30.60 -27.80 31.39
CA THR A 48 -31.06 -28.72 32.45
C THR A 48 -29.96 -29.64 32.98
N GLU A 49 -28.95 -29.94 32.16
CA GLU A 49 -27.76 -30.71 32.56
C GLU A 49 -26.68 -29.84 33.22
N GLY A 50 -26.87 -28.51 33.28
CA GLY A 50 -25.86 -27.58 33.81
C GLY A 50 -24.60 -27.47 32.96
N LYS A 51 -24.66 -27.86 31.68
CA LYS A 51 -23.50 -27.96 30.77
C LYS A 51 -23.27 -26.72 29.94
N ILE A 52 -23.90 -25.59 30.25
CA ILE A 52 -23.63 -24.33 29.56
C ILE A 52 -22.53 -23.60 30.33
N GLU A 53 -21.43 -23.35 29.64
CA GLU A 53 -20.27 -22.68 30.22
C GLU A 53 -20.38 -21.16 30.03
N ASN A 54 -19.96 -20.41 31.04
CA ASN A 54 -19.77 -18.97 30.88
C ASN A 54 -18.49 -18.69 30.07
N PRO A 55 -18.61 -18.12 28.89
CA PRO A 55 -17.43 -17.88 28.06
C PRO A 55 -16.42 -16.91 28.69
N ASN A 56 -16.83 -16.09 29.67
CA ASN A 56 -15.92 -15.21 30.38
C ASN A 56 -14.97 -15.98 31.32
N ASP A 57 -15.46 -17.03 31.99
CA ASP A 57 -14.61 -17.85 32.88
C ASP A 57 -13.43 -18.47 32.12
N MET A 58 -13.64 -18.78 30.85
CA MET A 58 -12.62 -19.38 30.02
C MET A 58 -11.45 -18.40 29.71
N VAL A 59 -11.65 -17.10 29.90
CA VAL A 59 -10.67 -16.10 29.49
C VAL A 59 -10.04 -15.30 30.63
N TYR A 60 -10.67 -15.20 31.80
CA TYR A 60 -10.09 -14.44 32.92
C TYR A 60 -8.74 -14.98 33.40
N GLY A 61 -8.53 -16.29 33.34
CA GLY A 61 -7.25 -16.93 33.65
C GLY A 61 -6.20 -16.87 32.51
N LYS A 62 -6.49 -16.13 31.43
CA LYS A 62 -5.66 -16.11 30.23
C LYS A 62 -4.73 -14.89 30.11
N ILE A 63 -4.73 -14.02 31.12
CA ILE A 63 -3.72 -12.93 31.19
C ILE A 63 -2.35 -13.57 31.21
N GLY A 64 -1.47 -13.10 30.32
CA GLY A 64 -0.14 -13.68 30.15
C GLY A 64 -0.07 -14.80 29.11
N GLU A 65 -1.19 -15.31 28.56
CA GLU A 65 -1.14 -16.28 27.47
C GLU A 65 -0.47 -15.67 26.25
N GLU A 66 0.51 -16.39 25.71
CA GLU A 66 1.29 -16.01 24.55
C GLU A 66 0.94 -16.88 23.34
N ARG A 67 0.92 -16.28 22.15
CA ARG A 67 0.68 -16.98 20.89
C ARG A 67 1.40 -16.33 19.73
N ILE A 68 1.85 -17.16 18.79
CA ILE A 68 2.33 -16.69 17.50
C ILE A 68 1.11 -16.48 16.59
N MET A 69 0.92 -15.27 16.11
CA MET A 69 -0.14 -14.92 15.16
C MET A 69 0.15 -15.50 13.78
N ASN A 70 -0.88 -15.64 12.93
CA ASN A 70 -0.76 -16.19 11.56
C ASN A 70 0.27 -15.43 10.70
N ASN A 71 0.61 -14.25 11.10
CA ASN A 71 1.60 -13.40 10.44
C ASN A 71 3.02 -13.58 10.99
N GLY A 72 3.24 -14.52 11.93
CA GLY A 72 4.55 -14.83 12.52
C GLY A 72 4.95 -13.93 13.70
N LEU A 73 4.14 -12.94 14.11
CA LEU A 73 4.44 -12.11 15.27
C LEU A 73 3.96 -12.78 16.55
N LYS A 74 4.77 -12.70 17.59
CA LYS A 74 4.39 -13.13 18.93
C LYS A 74 3.52 -12.05 19.57
N ALA A 75 2.45 -12.49 20.24
CA ALA A 75 1.51 -11.61 20.93
C ALA A 75 1.10 -12.25 22.27
N LYS A 76 0.79 -11.39 23.25
CA LYS A 76 0.47 -11.75 24.63
C LYS A 76 -0.81 -11.04 25.06
N ILE A 77 -1.69 -11.73 25.78
CA ILE A 77 -2.84 -11.10 26.41
C ILE A 77 -2.36 -10.35 27.67
N ILE A 78 -2.62 -9.05 27.72
CA ILE A 78 -2.24 -8.21 28.87
C ILE A 78 -3.43 -7.77 29.70
N GLU A 79 -4.64 -7.72 29.11
CA GLU A 79 -5.89 -7.39 29.82
C GLU A 79 -7.04 -8.24 29.30
N VAL A 80 -7.93 -8.61 30.18
CA VAL A 80 -9.19 -9.31 29.85
C VAL A 80 -10.33 -8.59 30.55
N TYR A 81 -11.28 -8.08 29.78
CA TYR A 81 -12.55 -7.55 30.27
C TYR A 81 -13.65 -8.60 30.14
N ASN A 82 -13.70 -9.29 29.02
CA ASN A 82 -14.56 -10.45 28.75
C ASN A 82 -14.03 -11.16 27.47
N TYR A 83 -14.64 -12.30 27.08
CA TYR A 83 -14.21 -13.08 25.91
C TYR A 83 -14.30 -12.33 24.57
N ARG A 84 -15.08 -11.24 24.49
CA ARG A 84 -15.20 -10.36 23.32
C ARG A 84 -14.29 -9.13 23.39
N ASN A 85 -13.71 -8.87 24.55
CA ASN A 85 -12.91 -7.69 24.79
C ASN A 85 -11.65 -8.02 25.60
N ILE A 86 -10.57 -8.25 24.89
CA ILE A 86 -9.22 -8.43 25.43
C ILE A 86 -8.28 -7.36 24.85
N THR A 87 -7.23 -7.04 25.58
CA THR A 87 -6.09 -6.25 25.10
C THR A 87 -4.91 -7.17 24.86
N VAL A 88 -4.31 -7.02 23.70
CA VAL A 88 -3.17 -7.85 23.27
C VAL A 88 -1.97 -6.93 23.00
N GLU A 89 -0.80 -7.33 23.50
CA GLU A 89 0.50 -6.70 23.26
C GLU A 89 1.34 -7.58 22.36
N PHE A 90 1.96 -6.97 21.37
CA PHE A 90 2.93 -7.63 20.49
C PHE A 90 4.37 -7.46 21.04
N GLU A 91 5.30 -8.30 20.59
CA GLU A 91 6.70 -8.30 21.03
C GLU A 91 7.45 -6.98 20.80
N ASP A 92 6.96 -6.12 19.90
CA ASP A 92 7.48 -4.78 19.64
C ASP A 92 6.87 -3.69 20.54
N GLY A 93 6.05 -4.08 21.54
CA GLY A 93 5.38 -3.19 22.49
C GLY A 93 4.07 -2.58 21.96
N TYR A 94 3.68 -2.85 20.71
CA TYR A 94 2.41 -2.36 20.19
C TYR A 94 1.24 -3.08 20.86
N THR A 95 0.29 -2.31 21.40
CA THR A 95 -0.92 -2.84 22.02
C THR A 95 -2.16 -2.58 21.18
N ILE A 96 -3.06 -3.55 21.16
CA ILE A 96 -4.34 -3.44 20.46
C ILE A 96 -5.49 -3.87 21.39
N LYS A 97 -6.47 -2.98 21.54
CA LYS A 97 -7.64 -3.18 22.40
C LYS A 97 -8.85 -3.70 21.63
N ASN A 98 -9.89 -4.09 22.36
CA ASN A 98 -11.19 -4.50 21.81
C ASN A 98 -11.04 -5.65 20.79
N ARG A 99 -10.27 -6.68 21.16
CA ARG A 99 -10.13 -7.92 20.38
C ARG A 99 -10.83 -9.06 21.08
N THR A 100 -11.34 -10.03 20.32
CA THR A 100 -11.96 -11.21 20.89
C THR A 100 -10.92 -12.28 21.20
N TYR A 101 -11.14 -13.04 22.27
CA TYR A 101 -10.28 -14.19 22.57
C TYR A 101 -10.26 -15.20 21.42
N SER A 102 -11.40 -15.40 20.72
CA SER A 102 -11.46 -16.25 19.53
C SER A 102 -10.48 -15.78 18.43
N ASN A 103 -10.37 -14.47 18.19
CA ASN A 103 -9.40 -13.94 17.22
C ASN A 103 -7.95 -14.16 17.66
N PHE A 104 -7.69 -14.08 18.97
CA PHE A 104 -6.37 -14.40 19.54
C PHE A 104 -6.03 -15.88 19.33
N VAL A 105 -6.94 -16.79 19.68
CA VAL A 105 -6.76 -18.24 19.51
C VAL A 105 -6.57 -18.62 18.04
N ARG A 106 -7.31 -17.98 17.12
CA ARG A 106 -7.14 -18.19 15.67
C ARG A 106 -5.87 -17.54 15.10
N GLY A 107 -5.16 -16.72 15.87
CA GLY A 107 -3.96 -16.01 15.41
C GLY A 107 -4.23 -14.93 14.38
N THR A 108 -5.46 -14.39 14.33
CA THR A 108 -5.87 -13.43 13.27
C THR A 108 -5.67 -11.97 13.65
N ILE A 109 -5.25 -11.69 14.89
CA ILE A 109 -4.96 -10.31 15.35
C ILE A 109 -3.68 -9.83 14.66
N LYS A 110 -3.72 -8.63 14.07
CA LYS A 110 -2.61 -8.07 13.31
C LYS A 110 -2.07 -6.83 13.99
N ASN A 111 -0.75 -6.66 13.97
CA ASN A 111 -0.10 -5.39 14.25
C ASN A 111 0.07 -4.63 12.92
N PRO A 112 -0.66 -3.50 12.72
CA PRO A 112 -0.58 -2.74 11.48
C PRO A 112 0.75 -1.98 11.30
N TYR A 113 1.54 -1.84 12.37
CA TYR A 113 2.83 -1.14 12.36
C TYR A 113 4.03 -2.08 12.20
N ALA A 114 3.79 -3.38 12.11
CA ALA A 114 4.87 -4.34 11.88
C ALA A 114 5.52 -4.16 10.51
N LYS A 115 6.83 -3.95 10.48
CA LYS A 115 7.65 -3.69 9.28
C LYS A 115 7.86 -4.98 8.47
N LYS A 116 6.82 -5.47 7.78
CA LYS A 116 6.83 -6.76 7.06
C LYS A 116 7.21 -6.63 5.60
N THR A 117 6.91 -5.50 4.97
CA THR A 117 7.19 -5.30 3.56
C THR A 117 8.65 -4.93 3.38
N PHE A 118 9.44 -5.91 2.93
CA PHE A 118 10.89 -5.78 2.73
C PHE A 118 11.67 -5.27 3.95
N GLY A 119 11.18 -5.57 5.17
CA GLY A 119 11.77 -5.14 6.44
C GLY A 119 11.60 -3.65 6.79
N ILE A 120 10.91 -2.89 5.96
CA ILE A 120 10.78 -1.43 6.07
C ILE A 120 9.33 -0.99 6.12
N GLY A 121 8.52 -1.48 5.18
CA GLY A 121 7.14 -1.03 5.01
C GLY A 121 6.17 -1.71 5.95
N TYR A 122 5.13 -0.98 6.35
CA TYR A 122 4.04 -1.45 7.20
C TYR A 122 2.70 -0.89 6.71
N SER A 123 1.59 -1.56 7.08
CA SER A 123 0.27 -1.22 6.53
C SER A 123 -0.31 0.07 7.09
N GLY A 124 -0.11 0.36 8.37
CA GLY A 124 -0.87 1.40 9.06
C GLY A 124 -2.35 1.06 9.19
N ASN A 125 -3.14 2.03 9.65
CA ASN A 125 -4.59 1.93 9.71
C ASN A 125 -5.19 2.69 8.52
N TYR A 126 -5.95 2.00 7.68
CA TYR A 126 -6.69 2.58 6.56
C TYR A 126 -8.15 2.11 6.61
N GLU A 127 -9.08 2.95 6.18
CA GLU A 127 -10.51 2.63 6.17
C GLU A 127 -10.84 1.76 4.96
N ASP A 128 -10.49 2.22 3.75
CA ASP A 128 -10.76 1.53 2.50
C ASP A 128 -9.46 1.07 1.82
N TYR A 129 -9.39 -0.20 1.44
CA TYR A 129 -8.22 -0.76 0.77
C TYR A 129 -8.24 -0.49 -0.73
N ASN A 130 -7.22 0.25 -1.23
CA ASN A 130 -7.01 0.45 -2.65
C ASN A 130 -5.89 -0.46 -3.19
N SER A 131 -6.29 -1.52 -3.93
CA SER A 131 -5.35 -2.51 -4.49
C SER A 131 -4.39 -1.93 -5.53
N LYS A 132 -4.82 -0.91 -6.30
CA LYS A 132 -3.95 -0.20 -7.27
C LYS A 132 -2.86 0.58 -6.52
N ALA A 133 -3.25 1.35 -5.50
CA ALA A 133 -2.30 2.06 -4.63
C ALA A 133 -1.31 1.09 -3.97
N HIS A 134 -1.79 -0.04 -3.44
CA HIS A 134 -0.95 -1.05 -2.81
C HIS A 134 0.08 -1.64 -3.79
N SER A 135 -0.34 -1.92 -5.02
CA SER A 135 0.56 -2.45 -6.05
C SER A 135 1.68 -1.45 -6.41
N VAL A 136 1.36 -0.16 -6.52
CA VAL A 136 2.36 0.90 -6.76
C VAL A 136 3.30 1.02 -5.57
N TRP A 137 2.78 1.00 -4.35
CA TRP A 137 3.56 1.06 -3.12
C TRP A 137 4.53 -0.12 -2.96
N ILE A 138 4.07 -1.35 -3.18
CA ILE A 138 4.94 -2.55 -3.17
C ILE A 138 6.04 -2.44 -4.23
N ALA A 139 5.70 -2.00 -5.45
CA ALA A 139 6.69 -1.85 -6.52
C ALA A 139 7.72 -0.75 -6.20
N MET A 140 7.32 0.35 -5.57
CA MET A 140 8.21 1.41 -5.11
C MET A 140 9.17 0.92 -4.03
N LEU A 141 8.66 0.28 -2.97
CA LEU A 141 9.49 -0.29 -1.91
C LEU A 141 10.40 -1.41 -2.43
N GLY A 142 9.88 -2.26 -3.33
CA GLY A 142 10.65 -3.35 -3.92
C GLY A 142 11.88 -2.85 -4.66
N ARG A 143 11.74 -1.83 -5.50
CA ARG A 143 12.87 -1.20 -6.21
C ARG A 143 13.94 -0.64 -5.26
N CYS A 144 13.53 -0.11 -4.11
CA CYS A 144 14.45 0.53 -3.16
C CYS A 144 15.09 -0.44 -2.16
N TYR A 145 14.38 -1.51 -1.75
CA TYR A 145 14.80 -2.32 -0.58
C TYR A 145 14.86 -3.82 -0.83
N LYS A 146 14.27 -4.34 -1.91
CA LYS A 146 14.32 -5.77 -2.23
C LYS A 146 15.52 -6.07 -3.13
N THR A 147 16.62 -6.57 -2.59
CA THR A 147 17.87 -6.84 -3.31
C THR A 147 17.71 -7.81 -4.50
N THR A 148 16.69 -8.70 -4.45
CA THR A 148 16.37 -9.63 -5.56
C THR A 148 15.50 -9.01 -6.66
N ASP A 149 15.04 -7.76 -6.49
CA ASP A 149 14.28 -7.05 -7.53
C ASP A 149 15.23 -6.65 -8.67
N LYS A 150 14.80 -6.90 -9.92
CA LYS A 150 15.59 -6.56 -11.12
C LYS A 150 15.93 -5.09 -11.23
N ALA A 151 15.07 -4.22 -10.69
CA ALA A 151 15.26 -2.77 -10.70
C ALA A 151 16.18 -2.28 -9.57
N TYR A 152 16.40 -3.09 -8.51
CA TYR A 152 17.19 -2.68 -7.34
C TYR A 152 18.55 -2.07 -7.71
N LYS A 153 19.25 -2.62 -8.71
CA LYS A 153 20.55 -2.11 -9.19
C LYS A 153 20.53 -0.66 -9.68
N ASN A 154 19.34 -0.17 -10.10
CA ASN A 154 19.16 1.19 -10.62
C ASN A 154 18.48 2.12 -9.61
N TYR A 155 18.08 1.60 -8.44
CA TYR A 155 17.40 2.35 -7.38
C TYR A 155 18.09 2.15 -6.01
N GLY A 156 17.74 1.12 -5.27
CA GLY A 156 18.27 0.91 -3.91
C GLY A 156 19.78 0.79 -3.87
N ALA A 157 20.39 0.09 -4.83
CA ALA A 157 21.86 -0.08 -4.90
C ALA A 157 22.63 1.24 -5.13
N ILE A 158 21.98 2.27 -5.67
CA ILE A 158 22.55 3.62 -5.87
C ILE A 158 22.03 4.64 -4.86
N GLY A 159 21.38 4.19 -3.77
CA GLY A 159 20.97 5.03 -2.66
C GLY A 159 19.58 5.66 -2.78
N VAL A 160 18.76 5.26 -3.75
CA VAL A 160 17.36 5.71 -3.81
C VAL A 160 16.58 5.16 -2.64
N LYS A 161 15.82 6.03 -1.96
CA LYS A 161 15.06 5.74 -0.74
C LYS A 161 13.60 6.16 -0.87
N VAL A 162 12.79 5.69 0.07
CA VAL A 162 11.41 6.15 0.28
C VAL A 162 11.38 6.95 1.58
N CYS A 163 10.68 8.07 1.61
CA CYS A 163 10.52 8.90 2.81
C CYS A 163 9.84 8.09 3.94
N GLU A 164 10.03 8.52 5.19
CA GLU A 164 9.49 7.81 6.35
C GLU A 164 7.97 7.72 6.29
N GLU A 165 7.30 8.80 5.87
CA GLU A 165 5.85 8.84 5.76
C GLU A 165 5.31 7.74 4.84
N TRP A 166 5.93 7.50 3.69
CA TRP A 166 5.48 6.51 2.71
C TRP A 166 5.95 5.07 2.99
N LYS A 167 6.70 4.84 4.05
CA LYS A 167 6.90 3.49 4.58
C LYS A 167 5.60 2.94 5.17
N CYS A 168 4.68 3.81 5.59
CA CYS A 168 3.30 3.50 5.94
C CYS A 168 2.41 3.46 4.68
N PHE A 169 1.80 2.30 4.39
CA PHE A 169 0.90 2.18 3.25
C PHE A 169 -0.32 3.09 3.36
N ALA A 170 -0.90 3.24 4.56
CA ALA A 170 -2.06 4.12 4.76
C ALA A 170 -1.77 5.57 4.32
N ASN A 171 -0.59 6.09 4.65
CA ASN A 171 -0.18 7.43 4.25
C ASN A 171 0.05 7.54 2.74
N PHE A 172 0.74 6.54 2.17
CA PHE A 172 0.92 6.48 0.71
C PHE A 172 -0.41 6.39 -0.02
N GLN A 173 -1.34 5.55 0.45
CA GLN A 173 -2.66 5.38 -0.15
C GLN A 173 -3.47 6.68 -0.13
N LYS A 174 -3.42 7.44 0.99
CA LYS A 174 -4.06 8.75 1.09
C LYS A 174 -3.53 9.68 0.00
N TRP A 175 -2.22 9.84 -0.08
CA TRP A 175 -1.59 10.65 -1.11
C TRP A 175 -1.91 10.15 -2.53
N TYR A 176 -1.88 8.83 -2.74
CA TYR A 176 -2.22 8.21 -4.03
C TYR A 176 -3.63 8.62 -4.47
N ASN A 177 -4.63 8.46 -3.59
CA ASN A 177 -6.02 8.77 -3.91
C ASN A 177 -6.26 10.26 -4.23
N GLU A 178 -5.49 11.16 -3.58
CA GLU A 178 -5.56 12.61 -3.80
C GLU A 178 -4.86 13.07 -5.09
N ASN A 179 -3.90 12.28 -5.60
CA ASN A 179 -3.02 12.71 -6.69
C ASN A 179 -3.15 11.89 -7.97
N ILE A 180 -3.80 10.70 -7.92
CA ILE A 180 -4.01 9.89 -9.11
C ILE A 180 -5.06 10.54 -10.03
N TYR A 181 -4.81 10.47 -11.32
CA TYR A 181 -5.75 10.87 -12.35
C TYR A 181 -5.76 9.84 -13.49
N GLU A 182 -6.77 9.91 -14.33
CA GLU A 182 -6.92 8.99 -15.46
C GLU A 182 -6.82 9.76 -16.78
N ILE A 183 -6.18 9.15 -17.76
CA ILE A 183 -6.15 9.61 -19.13
C ILE A 183 -6.72 8.49 -20.01
N GLU A 184 -7.64 8.82 -20.88
CA GLU A 184 -8.26 7.86 -21.77
C GLU A 184 -7.20 7.12 -22.60
N ASN A 185 -7.26 5.78 -22.56
CA ASN A 185 -6.36 4.87 -23.26
C ASN A 185 -4.86 5.01 -22.92
N GLU A 186 -4.51 5.68 -21.82
CA GLU A 186 -3.12 5.83 -21.41
C GLU A 186 -2.90 5.52 -19.90
N LYS A 187 -1.81 4.80 -19.59
CA LYS A 187 -1.41 4.55 -18.22
C LYS A 187 -0.62 5.72 -17.65
N VAL A 188 -0.84 6.02 -16.37
CA VAL A 188 -0.01 6.94 -15.61
C VAL A 188 0.89 6.17 -14.64
N HIS A 189 2.11 6.64 -14.46
CA HIS A 189 3.13 6.01 -13.63
C HIS A 189 3.65 6.99 -12.57
N LEU A 190 3.92 6.49 -11.37
CA LEU A 190 4.59 7.26 -10.34
C LEU A 190 6.05 7.53 -10.77
N ASP A 191 6.38 8.80 -10.91
CA ASP A 191 7.72 9.28 -11.24
C ASP A 191 8.28 10.14 -10.10
N LYS A 192 9.58 10.02 -9.82
CA LYS A 192 10.29 10.75 -8.76
C LYS A 192 11.32 11.74 -9.30
N ASP A 193 11.64 11.66 -10.57
CA ASP A 193 12.80 12.34 -11.18
C ASP A 193 12.39 13.58 -12.00
N ILE A 194 11.18 13.59 -12.56
CA ILE A 194 10.77 14.63 -13.50
C ILE A 194 10.63 16.01 -12.84
N LEU A 195 10.19 16.05 -11.56
CA LEU A 195 10.02 17.32 -10.83
C LEU A 195 11.34 17.90 -10.32
N VAL A 196 12.28 17.03 -9.94
CA VAL A 196 13.56 17.42 -9.33
C VAL A 196 14.68 16.60 -9.96
N ASP A 197 15.57 17.29 -10.67
CA ASP A 197 16.72 16.64 -11.31
C ASP A 197 17.67 16.03 -10.28
N GLY A 198 18.12 14.79 -10.50
CA GLY A 198 19.03 14.08 -9.61
C GLY A 198 18.40 13.62 -8.29
N ASN A 199 17.08 13.63 -8.19
CA ASN A 199 16.37 13.20 -6.99
C ASN A 199 16.60 11.72 -6.69
N ASN A 200 16.86 11.41 -5.41
CA ASN A 200 17.08 10.06 -4.92
C ASN A 200 16.06 9.60 -3.86
N ILE A 201 14.94 10.32 -3.70
CA ILE A 201 13.91 10.00 -2.71
C ILE A 201 12.52 9.97 -3.33
N TYR A 202 11.74 8.94 -2.99
CA TYR A 202 10.30 8.94 -3.20
C TYR A 202 9.61 9.65 -2.04
N SER A 203 8.94 10.76 -2.31
CA SER A 203 8.18 11.55 -1.31
C SER A 203 7.03 12.31 -1.95
N PRO A 204 6.06 12.83 -1.16
CA PRO A 204 4.98 13.68 -1.66
C PRO A 204 5.46 14.91 -2.44
N GLU A 205 6.60 15.47 -2.03
CA GLU A 205 7.16 16.69 -2.61
C GLU A 205 7.84 16.45 -3.95
N THR A 206 8.46 15.28 -4.13
CA THR A 206 9.29 14.98 -5.31
C THR A 206 8.59 14.11 -6.34
N CYS A 207 7.53 13.41 -5.95
CA CYS A 207 6.81 12.50 -6.84
C CYS A 207 5.58 13.12 -7.48
N ILE A 208 5.28 12.64 -8.68
CA ILE A 208 4.06 12.98 -9.41
C ILE A 208 3.66 11.79 -10.30
N PHE A 209 2.38 11.65 -10.61
CA PHE A 209 1.94 10.72 -11.64
C PHE A 209 2.16 11.31 -13.02
N VAL A 210 2.76 10.53 -13.93
CA VAL A 210 3.17 10.96 -15.27
C VAL A 210 2.59 10.00 -16.31
N PRO A 211 1.94 10.51 -17.39
CA PRO A 211 1.53 9.71 -18.52
C PRO A 211 2.68 8.93 -19.12
N GLN A 212 2.43 7.70 -19.56
CA GLN A 212 3.47 6.80 -20.08
C GLN A 212 4.26 7.42 -21.24
N ARG A 213 3.59 8.19 -22.11
CA ARG A 213 4.23 8.87 -23.24
C ARG A 213 5.23 9.93 -22.78
N ILE A 214 4.84 10.74 -21.80
CA ILE A 214 5.73 11.74 -21.20
C ILE A 214 6.87 11.03 -20.50
N ASN A 215 6.60 10.02 -19.65
CA ASN A 215 7.63 9.30 -18.91
C ASN A 215 8.71 8.71 -19.82
N LYS A 216 8.33 8.09 -20.94
CA LYS A 216 9.28 7.57 -21.96
C LYS A 216 10.21 8.64 -22.55
N MET A 217 9.76 9.90 -22.63
CA MET A 217 10.61 11.00 -23.09
C MET A 217 11.76 11.30 -22.12
N PHE A 218 11.61 10.93 -20.84
CA PHE A 218 12.61 11.19 -19.79
C PHE A 218 13.42 9.94 -19.38
N GLU A 219 13.06 8.74 -19.86
CA GLU A 219 13.85 7.52 -19.61
C GLU A 219 15.29 7.70 -20.09
N THR A 220 16.26 7.53 -19.21
CA THR A 220 17.69 7.60 -19.54
C THR A 220 18.20 6.25 -20.01
N LYS A 221 18.97 6.24 -21.12
CA LYS A 221 19.74 5.07 -21.55
C LYS A 221 21.20 5.28 -21.18
N LYS A 222 21.85 4.27 -20.64
CA LYS A 222 23.30 4.30 -20.43
C LYS A 222 23.99 4.38 -21.79
N SER A 223 24.68 5.47 -22.06
CA SER A 223 25.45 5.71 -23.27
C SER A 223 26.62 6.60 -22.91
N ASN A 224 27.75 6.39 -23.62
CA ASN A 224 28.92 7.27 -23.50
C ASN A 224 28.76 8.55 -24.35
N LEU A 225 27.71 8.65 -25.15
CA LEU A 225 27.37 9.82 -25.95
C LEU A 225 26.08 10.46 -25.42
N PRO A 226 25.91 11.77 -25.67
CA PRO A 226 24.67 12.46 -25.30
C PRO A 226 23.45 11.80 -25.89
N ARG A 227 22.30 12.04 -25.25
CA ARG A 227 21.03 11.48 -25.69
C ARG A 227 20.71 11.86 -27.13
N GLY A 228 20.31 10.88 -27.94
CA GLY A 228 19.94 11.09 -29.33
C GLY A 228 21.12 11.28 -30.29
N VAL A 229 22.35 11.13 -29.78
CA VAL A 229 23.58 11.24 -30.56
C VAL A 229 24.27 9.89 -30.69
N TRP A 230 24.81 9.59 -31.88
CA TRP A 230 25.65 8.40 -32.12
C TRP A 230 26.67 8.71 -33.23
N GLN A 231 27.76 7.95 -33.26
CA GLN A 231 28.75 8.04 -34.35
C GLN A 231 28.22 7.42 -35.65
N ASN A 232 28.55 8.00 -36.79
CA ASN A 232 28.29 7.40 -38.08
C ASN A 232 29.11 6.10 -38.29
N ARG A 233 28.82 5.36 -39.35
CA ARG A 233 29.45 4.05 -39.60
C ARG A 233 30.98 4.15 -39.72
N THR A 234 31.51 5.23 -40.28
CA THR A 234 32.95 5.48 -40.46
C THR A 234 33.62 6.06 -39.22
N LYS A 235 32.86 6.34 -38.13
CA LYS A 235 33.32 6.97 -36.89
C LYS A 235 34.01 8.35 -37.08
N THR A 236 33.72 9.01 -38.17
CA THR A 236 34.32 10.33 -38.50
C THR A 236 33.40 11.50 -38.14
N LYS A 237 32.10 11.26 -37.99
CA LYS A 237 31.09 12.29 -37.70
C LYS A 237 30.03 11.77 -36.72
N TYR A 238 29.23 12.70 -36.20
CA TYR A 238 28.17 12.44 -35.24
C TYR A 238 26.81 12.67 -35.88
N CYS A 239 25.92 11.69 -35.75
CA CYS A 239 24.54 11.78 -36.19
C CYS A 239 23.63 12.09 -35.03
N SER A 240 22.55 12.83 -35.29
CA SER A 240 21.55 13.13 -34.28
C SER A 240 20.15 12.83 -34.81
N ALA A 241 19.29 12.28 -33.96
CA ALA A 241 17.87 12.08 -34.23
C ALA A 241 17.01 12.08 -32.98
N ILE A 242 15.75 12.45 -33.13
CA ILE A 242 14.74 12.42 -32.09
C ILE A 242 13.57 11.53 -32.52
N ARG A 243 12.87 10.96 -31.53
CA ARG A 243 11.58 10.33 -31.77
C ARG A 243 10.46 11.32 -31.47
N VAL A 244 9.58 11.51 -32.41
CA VAL A 244 8.35 12.30 -32.29
C VAL A 244 7.13 11.38 -32.37
N TYR A 245 6.03 11.83 -31.82
CA TYR A 245 4.77 11.07 -31.89
C TYR A 245 3.81 11.82 -32.81
N LYS A 246 3.47 11.20 -33.94
CA LYS A 246 2.53 11.75 -34.93
C LYS A 246 1.47 10.71 -35.30
N ASN A 247 0.22 11.12 -35.33
CA ASN A 247 -0.91 10.27 -35.73
C ASN A 247 -0.93 8.91 -34.99
N GLY A 248 -0.69 8.90 -33.68
CA GLY A 248 -0.65 7.69 -32.87
C GLY A 248 0.58 6.80 -33.03
N LYS A 249 1.56 7.19 -33.85
CA LYS A 249 2.78 6.41 -34.13
C LYS A 249 4.05 7.17 -33.74
N SER A 250 5.04 6.40 -33.25
CA SER A 250 6.38 6.95 -32.95
C SER A 250 7.24 6.92 -34.18
N GLU A 251 7.67 8.07 -34.65
CA GLU A 251 8.54 8.24 -35.83
C GLU A 251 9.92 8.75 -35.42
N LYS A 252 10.95 8.29 -36.12
CA LYS A 252 12.34 8.78 -35.96
C LYS A 252 12.59 9.91 -36.96
N VAL A 253 12.90 11.09 -36.45
CA VAL A 253 13.27 12.27 -37.26
C VAL A 253 14.76 12.43 -37.15
N ASN A 254 15.46 12.38 -38.32
CA ASN A 254 16.90 12.67 -38.42
C ASN A 254 17.11 14.19 -38.37
N LEU A 255 18.05 14.62 -37.51
CA LEU A 255 18.37 16.03 -37.31
C LEU A 255 19.63 16.47 -38.08
N GLY A 256 20.41 15.50 -38.56
CA GLY A 256 21.60 15.76 -39.37
C GLY A 256 22.82 14.94 -38.93
N THR A 257 23.94 15.25 -39.66
CA THR A 257 25.26 14.70 -39.36
C THR A 257 26.21 15.88 -39.14
N PHE A 258 26.97 15.83 -38.06
CA PHE A 258 27.75 16.95 -37.51
C PHE A 258 29.20 16.52 -37.32
N ASP A 259 30.11 17.50 -37.34
CA ASP A 259 31.52 17.25 -37.15
C ASP A 259 31.92 17.04 -35.68
N THR A 260 31.13 17.58 -34.73
CA THR A 260 31.41 17.45 -33.30
C THR A 260 30.20 16.93 -32.52
N ILE A 261 30.46 16.40 -31.31
CA ILE A 261 29.43 15.92 -30.38
C ILE A 261 28.52 17.07 -29.96
N GLU A 262 29.12 18.23 -29.67
CA GLU A 262 28.42 19.42 -29.15
C GLU A 262 27.40 19.93 -30.17
N LEU A 263 27.75 19.96 -31.47
CA LEU A 263 26.81 20.37 -32.52
C LEU A 263 25.66 19.38 -32.68
N ALA A 264 25.95 18.06 -32.59
CA ALA A 264 24.92 17.02 -32.66
C ALA A 264 24.00 17.06 -31.44
N GLU A 265 24.54 17.31 -30.24
CA GLU A 265 23.80 17.46 -28.99
C GLU A 265 22.95 18.73 -29.02
N LYS A 266 23.48 19.85 -29.45
CA LYS A 266 22.71 21.10 -29.60
C LYS A 266 21.51 20.92 -30.53
N ALA A 267 21.71 20.24 -31.66
CA ALA A 267 20.63 19.94 -32.60
C ALA A 267 19.55 19.05 -31.92
N TYR A 268 19.97 18.05 -31.12
CA TYR A 268 19.05 17.20 -30.36
C TYR A 268 18.30 18.00 -29.32
N ASN A 269 18.98 18.82 -28.52
CA ASN A 269 18.38 19.59 -27.43
C ASN A 269 17.37 20.61 -27.95
N ASN A 270 17.67 21.28 -29.05
CA ASN A 270 16.73 22.18 -29.73
C ASN A 270 15.44 21.44 -30.18
N ALA A 271 15.62 20.29 -30.84
CA ALA A 271 14.49 19.49 -31.28
C ALA A 271 13.67 18.93 -30.08
N ARG A 272 14.38 18.49 -29.03
CA ARG A 272 13.75 17.97 -27.79
C ARG A 272 12.96 19.05 -27.07
N SER A 273 13.46 20.28 -27.01
CA SER A 273 12.76 21.43 -26.44
C SER A 273 11.38 21.62 -27.10
N ILE A 274 11.34 21.58 -28.45
CA ILE A 274 10.09 21.71 -29.21
C ILE A 274 9.15 20.55 -28.91
N VAL A 275 9.65 19.31 -28.97
CA VAL A 275 8.82 18.11 -28.71
C VAL A 275 8.24 18.10 -27.29
N ILE A 276 9.02 18.50 -26.27
CA ILE A 276 8.53 18.58 -24.89
C ILE A 276 7.45 19.65 -24.76
N ARG A 277 7.63 20.81 -25.40
CA ARG A 277 6.65 21.90 -25.39
C ARG A 277 5.34 21.47 -26.06
N ASP A 278 5.44 20.90 -27.26
CA ASP A 278 4.26 20.41 -28.01
C ASP A 278 3.50 19.36 -27.18
N MET A 279 4.23 18.45 -26.53
CA MET A 279 3.66 17.47 -25.64
C MET A 279 3.00 18.12 -24.40
N ALA A 280 3.63 19.10 -23.77
CA ALA A 280 3.05 19.83 -22.65
C ALA A 280 1.72 20.49 -23.05
N GLU A 281 1.65 21.14 -24.22
CA GLU A 281 0.42 21.75 -24.71
C GLU A 281 -0.65 20.71 -25.05
N GLU A 282 -0.29 19.56 -25.64
CA GLU A 282 -1.24 18.46 -25.92
C GLU A 282 -1.88 17.90 -24.63
N TYR A 283 -1.14 17.90 -23.52
CA TYR A 283 -1.58 17.37 -22.24
C TYR A 283 -2.04 18.44 -21.24
N LYS A 284 -2.06 19.72 -21.59
CA LYS A 284 -2.29 20.86 -20.69
C LYS A 284 -3.49 20.68 -19.76
N ASP A 285 -4.63 20.26 -20.32
CA ASP A 285 -5.87 20.10 -19.55
C ASP A 285 -6.08 18.66 -19.01
N LYS A 286 -5.08 17.77 -19.21
CA LYS A 286 -5.15 16.34 -18.85
C LYS A 286 -4.21 15.97 -17.70
N ILE A 287 -3.26 16.84 -17.36
CA ILE A 287 -2.24 16.60 -16.34
C ILE A 287 -2.26 17.70 -15.28
N PRO A 288 -1.75 17.41 -14.07
CA PRO A 288 -1.62 18.42 -13.04
C PRO A 288 -0.78 19.62 -13.51
N LYS A 289 -1.21 20.84 -13.13
CA LYS A 289 -0.50 22.09 -13.47
C LYS A 289 0.99 22.04 -13.13
N ARG A 290 1.35 21.43 -11.99
CA ARG A 290 2.75 21.26 -11.55
C ARG A 290 3.58 20.47 -12.58
N LEU A 291 3.02 19.44 -13.20
CA LEU A 291 3.69 18.68 -14.26
C LEU A 291 3.82 19.52 -15.55
N TYR A 292 2.75 20.20 -15.95
CA TYR A 292 2.78 21.09 -17.12
C TYR A 292 3.84 22.18 -16.97
N ASP A 293 3.85 22.91 -15.87
CA ASP A 293 4.83 23.97 -15.60
C ASP A 293 6.25 23.45 -15.65
N ARG A 294 6.51 22.27 -15.08
CA ARG A 294 7.83 21.62 -15.12
C ARG A 294 8.26 21.23 -16.55
N LEU A 295 7.35 20.72 -17.36
CA LEU A 295 7.66 20.41 -18.78
C LEU A 295 8.02 21.66 -19.56
N ILE A 296 7.31 22.76 -19.35
CA ILE A 296 7.63 24.06 -19.97
C ILE A 296 9.00 24.58 -19.52
N GLU A 297 9.30 24.49 -18.21
CA GLU A 297 10.61 24.86 -17.65
C GLU A 297 11.73 24.04 -18.31
N ILE A 298 11.59 22.70 -18.36
CA ILE A 298 12.59 21.81 -18.98
C ILE A 298 12.76 22.18 -20.46
N SER A 299 11.68 22.46 -21.18
CA SER A 299 11.77 22.84 -22.59
C SER A 299 12.55 24.15 -22.80
N ASN A 300 12.41 25.12 -21.88
CA ASN A 300 13.13 26.37 -21.93
C ASN A 300 14.63 26.22 -21.65
N ASN A 301 14.99 25.36 -20.69
CA ASN A 301 16.37 25.11 -20.26
C ASN A 301 17.20 24.30 -21.30
N LEU A 302 16.57 23.67 -22.29
CA LEU A 302 17.22 22.93 -23.37
C LEU A 302 17.61 23.80 -24.55
N ARG A 303 17.18 25.07 -24.63
CA ARG A 303 17.49 26.04 -25.69
C ARG A 303 18.77 26.79 -25.37
#